data_03fa80ee70fa4a8803d5457b7c1811b7
#
_entry.id   03fa80ee70fa4a8803d5457b7c1811b7
#
_cell.length_a   1.000
_cell.length_b   1.000
_cell.length_c   1.000
_cell.angle_alpha   90.00
_cell.angle_beta   90.00
_cell.angle_gamma   90.00
#
_symmetry.space_group_name_H-M   'P 1'
#
loop_
_entity.id
_entity.type
_entity.pdbx_description
1 polymer ?
#
loop_
_entity_poly.entity_id
_entity_poly.type
_entity_poly.pdbx_seq_one_letter_code
_entity_poly.pdbx_strand_id
1 'polypeptide(L)'
;MSCRIRLMASECSTPVCDRPVRVAGYCSGHYYRKRMGKSVDTALRSRRVADEVLVRDSQGNKFCTLGNHWEPPSKFLTDPKRADKLHTACNECTRQSRLLAQYGISVETYRAMEIAQGDSCAVCRIPSDGKAWHIDHDHACCSGEKSCGHCIRGLLCHNCNVGLGHFRDNVELLLAATNYLNGASVG
;
A
#
# COMPACT_ATOMS: atom_id res chain seq x y z
N MET A 1 -18.85 49.56 -11.50
CA MET A 1 -19.17 48.33 -12.24
C MET A 1 -17.91 47.87 -12.95
N SER A 2 -17.16 46.94 -12.39
CA SER A 2 -15.89 46.43 -12.97
C SER A 2 -16.16 45.14 -13.72
N CYS A 3 -16.22 45.20 -15.03
CA CYS A 3 -16.42 44.07 -15.92
C CYS A 3 -15.09 43.25 -15.96
N ARG A 4 -15.02 42.15 -15.21
CA ARG A 4 -13.93 41.18 -15.34
C ARG A 4 -14.15 40.39 -16.62
N ILE A 5 -13.44 40.76 -17.66
CA ILE A 5 -13.32 39.95 -18.87
C ILE A 5 -12.65 38.60 -18.46
N ARG A 6 -13.43 37.54 -18.47
CA ARG A 6 -12.95 36.17 -18.31
C ARG A 6 -12.19 35.84 -19.62
N LEU A 7 -10.85 35.93 -19.60
CA LEU A 7 -10.02 35.39 -20.66
C LEU A 7 -10.33 33.90 -20.78
N MET A 8 -10.96 33.52 -21.89
CA MET A 8 -11.15 32.12 -22.25
C MET A 8 -9.77 31.48 -22.32
N ALA A 9 -9.50 30.50 -21.47
CA ALA A 9 -8.27 29.75 -21.53
C ALA A 9 -8.22 29.04 -22.89
N SER A 10 -7.17 29.27 -23.70
CA SER A 10 -6.97 28.62 -24.96
C SER A 10 -6.92 27.11 -24.77
N GLU A 11 -7.59 26.37 -25.67
CA GLU A 11 -7.61 24.91 -25.66
C GLU A 11 -6.31 24.32 -26.18
N CYS A 12 -6.01 23.11 -25.76
CA CYS A 12 -4.83 22.36 -26.19
C CYS A 12 -4.79 22.19 -27.72
N SER A 13 -3.66 22.43 -28.35
CA SER A 13 -3.47 22.34 -29.80
C SER A 13 -3.73 20.93 -30.41
N THR A 14 -4.03 19.95 -29.59
CA THR A 14 -4.34 18.58 -30.02
C THR A 14 -5.84 18.45 -30.31
N PRO A 15 -6.26 18.00 -31.51
CA PRO A 15 -7.67 17.99 -31.93
C PRO A 15 -8.61 17.17 -31.02
N VAL A 16 -8.06 16.22 -30.29
CA VAL A 16 -8.81 15.30 -29.40
C VAL A 16 -8.75 15.71 -27.93
N CYS A 17 -8.40 16.98 -27.63
CA CYS A 17 -8.17 17.42 -26.26
C CYS A 17 -8.78 18.78 -25.94
N ASP A 18 -9.74 18.78 -25.05
CA ASP A 18 -10.47 19.93 -24.55
C ASP A 18 -9.81 20.59 -23.31
N ARG A 19 -8.64 20.12 -22.91
CA ARG A 19 -7.97 20.61 -21.72
C ARG A 19 -7.32 21.97 -21.95
N PRO A 20 -7.33 22.86 -20.93
CA PRO A 20 -6.71 24.19 -21.06
C PRO A 20 -5.21 24.08 -21.32
N VAL A 21 -4.71 24.96 -22.16
CA VAL A 21 -3.29 25.13 -22.43
C VAL A 21 -2.55 25.54 -21.15
N ARG A 22 -1.38 24.95 -20.97
CA ARG A 22 -0.46 25.26 -19.85
C ARG A 22 0.90 25.72 -20.33
N VAL A 23 1.46 25.07 -21.35
CA VAL A 23 2.80 25.35 -21.87
C VAL A 23 2.82 25.14 -23.40
N ALA A 24 3.38 26.10 -24.15
CA ALA A 24 3.67 26.01 -25.58
C ALA A 24 2.52 25.45 -26.45
N GLY A 25 1.29 25.90 -26.18
CA GLY A 25 0.10 25.46 -26.94
C GLY A 25 -0.48 24.12 -26.51
N TYR A 26 0.07 23.45 -25.49
CA TYR A 26 -0.37 22.13 -25.04
C TYR A 26 -0.83 22.13 -23.58
N CYS A 27 -1.76 21.24 -23.23
CA CYS A 27 -2.02 20.91 -21.84
C CYS A 27 -0.82 20.15 -21.24
N SER A 28 -0.71 20.09 -19.91
CA SER A 28 0.44 19.45 -19.24
C SER A 28 0.73 18.03 -19.70
N GLY A 29 -0.30 17.23 -20.01
CA GLY A 29 -0.14 15.84 -20.45
C GLY A 29 0.40 15.73 -21.90
N HIS A 30 -0.10 16.53 -22.85
CA HIS A 30 0.39 16.54 -24.21
C HIS A 30 1.76 17.20 -24.32
N TYR A 31 2.03 18.23 -23.53
CA TYR A 31 3.38 18.81 -23.43
C TYR A 31 4.40 17.79 -22.96
N TYR A 32 4.08 17.00 -21.92
CA TYR A 32 4.96 15.93 -21.45
C TYR A 32 5.21 14.88 -22.54
N ARG A 33 4.16 14.44 -23.27
CA ARG A 33 4.33 13.49 -24.40
C ARG A 33 5.24 14.05 -25.49
N LYS A 34 5.02 15.32 -25.90
CA LYS A 34 5.86 16.00 -26.87
C LYS A 34 7.33 16.04 -26.45
N ARG A 35 7.58 16.41 -25.18
CA ARG A 35 8.92 16.43 -24.61
C ARG A 35 9.59 15.04 -24.61
N MET A 36 8.81 13.98 -24.43
CA MET A 36 9.29 12.60 -24.39
C MET A 36 9.30 11.93 -25.79
N GLY A 37 9.12 12.68 -26.88
CA GLY A 37 9.09 12.14 -28.25
C GLY A 37 7.92 11.19 -28.54
N LYS A 38 6.84 11.24 -27.72
CA LYS A 38 5.64 10.40 -27.90
C LYS A 38 4.61 11.14 -28.72
N SER A 39 3.78 10.37 -29.49
CA SER A 39 2.67 10.95 -30.26
C SER A 39 1.75 11.78 -29.34
N VAL A 40 1.38 12.96 -29.84
CA VAL A 40 0.43 13.88 -29.18
C VAL A 40 -1.00 13.72 -29.75
N ASP A 41 -1.19 12.96 -30.82
CA ASP A 41 -2.49 12.81 -31.50
C ASP A 41 -3.41 11.79 -30.82
N THR A 42 -2.90 11.06 -29.86
CA THR A 42 -3.68 10.12 -29.07
C THR A 42 -4.27 10.79 -27.84
N ALA A 43 -5.55 10.56 -27.59
CA ALA A 43 -6.23 11.05 -26.40
C ALA A 43 -5.42 10.70 -25.14
N LEU A 44 -5.26 11.67 -24.26
CA LEU A 44 -4.75 11.38 -22.93
C LEU A 44 -5.80 10.54 -22.21
N ARG A 45 -5.37 9.50 -21.48
CA ARG A 45 -6.27 8.83 -20.54
C ARG A 45 -6.98 9.92 -19.73
N SER A 46 -8.30 9.92 -19.76
CA SER A 46 -9.07 10.86 -18.96
C SER A 46 -8.55 10.77 -17.51
N ARG A 47 -8.16 11.90 -16.94
CA ARG A 47 -8.11 11.98 -15.48
C ARG A 47 -9.55 11.75 -15.05
N ARG A 48 -9.80 10.58 -14.50
CA ARG A 48 -11.06 10.10 -13.91
C ARG A 48 -12.18 11.11 -14.02
N VAL A 49 -13.17 10.74 -14.80
CA VAL A 49 -14.38 11.54 -14.99
C VAL A 49 -14.93 11.89 -13.62
N ALA A 50 -15.12 13.17 -13.35
CA ALA A 50 -15.77 13.63 -12.12
C ALA A 50 -17.20 13.06 -12.00
N ASP A 51 -17.71 12.48 -13.08
CA ASP A 51 -19.01 11.87 -13.26
C ASP A 51 -18.93 10.34 -13.38
N GLU A 52 -17.92 9.69 -12.75
CA GLU A 52 -17.96 8.25 -12.59
C GLU A 52 -19.25 7.92 -11.85
N VAL A 53 -20.24 7.39 -12.55
CA VAL A 53 -21.51 6.96 -11.97
C VAL A 53 -21.16 6.03 -10.82
N LEU A 54 -21.47 6.45 -9.61
CA LEU A 54 -21.17 5.68 -8.42
C LEU A 54 -22.08 4.45 -8.41
N VAL A 55 -21.60 3.38 -9.04
CA VAL A 55 -22.34 2.12 -9.10
C VAL A 55 -22.41 1.55 -7.70
N ARG A 56 -23.66 1.40 -7.23
CA ARG A 56 -24.02 0.74 -5.98
C ARG A 56 -25.05 -0.34 -6.30
N ASP A 57 -25.07 -1.40 -5.52
CA ASP A 57 -26.16 -2.38 -5.58
C ASP A 57 -27.45 -1.82 -4.93
N SER A 58 -28.52 -2.62 -4.93
CA SER A 58 -29.81 -2.27 -4.33
C SER A 58 -29.77 -2.01 -2.82
N GLN A 59 -28.70 -2.46 -2.14
CA GLN A 59 -28.48 -2.27 -0.70
C GLN A 59 -27.50 -1.11 -0.42
N GLY A 60 -27.00 -0.40 -1.47
CA GLY A 60 -26.04 0.68 -1.35
C GLY A 60 -24.58 0.22 -1.21
N ASN A 61 -24.28 -1.06 -1.39
CA ASN A 61 -22.93 -1.58 -1.32
C ASN A 61 -22.07 -1.10 -2.51
N LYS A 62 -20.75 -1.06 -2.29
CA LYS A 62 -19.76 -0.73 -3.30
C LYS A 62 -19.13 -2.00 -3.85
N PHE A 63 -18.90 -2.02 -5.16
CA PHE A 63 -18.22 -3.14 -5.80
C PHE A 63 -16.72 -3.13 -5.50
N CYS A 64 -16.21 -4.23 -4.96
CA CYS A 64 -14.79 -4.48 -4.77
C CYS A 64 -14.19 -5.02 -6.07
N THR A 65 -13.35 -4.23 -6.73
CA THR A 65 -12.74 -4.61 -8.03
C THR A 65 -11.68 -5.70 -7.91
N LEU A 66 -11.09 -5.88 -6.73
CA LEU A 66 -10.07 -6.90 -6.51
C LEU A 66 -10.69 -8.26 -6.15
N GLY A 67 -11.73 -8.26 -5.33
CA GLY A 67 -12.42 -9.49 -4.88
C GLY A 67 -13.63 -9.86 -5.73
N ASN A 68 -14.03 -9.00 -6.68
CA ASN A 68 -15.19 -9.21 -7.56
C ASN A 68 -16.49 -9.50 -6.80
N HIS A 69 -16.75 -8.74 -5.74
CA HIS A 69 -17.94 -8.85 -4.88
C HIS A 69 -18.40 -7.47 -4.39
N TRP A 70 -19.60 -7.42 -3.81
CA TRP A 70 -20.17 -6.22 -3.21
C TRP A 70 -19.94 -6.21 -1.71
N GLU A 71 -19.58 -5.03 -1.18
CA GLU A 71 -19.33 -4.79 0.24
C GLU A 71 -19.85 -3.44 0.69
N PRO A 72 -20.29 -3.30 1.96
CA PRO A 72 -20.66 -2.02 2.52
C PRO A 72 -19.53 -0.97 2.38
N PRO A 73 -19.85 0.31 2.11
CA PRO A 73 -18.85 1.37 1.99
C PRO A 73 -17.87 1.47 3.17
N SER A 74 -18.30 1.10 4.38
CA SER A 74 -17.47 1.07 5.60
C SER A 74 -16.33 0.05 5.55
N LYS A 75 -16.39 -0.91 4.62
CA LYS A 75 -15.32 -1.89 4.40
C LYS A 75 -14.22 -1.42 3.45
N PHE A 76 -14.29 -0.17 2.99
CA PHE A 76 -13.29 0.42 2.10
C PHE A 76 -12.52 1.53 2.79
N LEU A 77 -11.22 1.60 2.54
CA LEU A 77 -10.39 2.74 2.98
C LEU A 77 -10.79 4.01 2.23
N THR A 78 -10.55 5.15 2.85
CA THR A 78 -10.78 6.45 2.22
C THR A 78 -9.72 6.75 1.16
N ASP A 79 -10.15 7.30 0.03
CA ASP A 79 -9.28 7.82 -1.02
C ASP A 79 -9.82 9.18 -1.50
N PRO A 80 -9.30 10.30 -0.98
CA PRO A 80 -9.81 11.65 -1.30
C PRO A 80 -9.78 12.00 -2.80
N LYS A 81 -9.00 11.23 -3.59
CA LYS A 81 -8.85 11.46 -5.03
C LYS A 81 -9.97 10.85 -5.87
N ARG A 82 -10.86 10.06 -5.26
CA ARG A 82 -11.98 9.41 -5.94
C ARG A 82 -13.28 10.16 -5.73
N ALA A 83 -14.23 9.98 -6.65
CA ALA A 83 -15.53 10.63 -6.57
C ALA A 83 -16.29 10.24 -5.31
N ASP A 84 -16.28 8.96 -4.93
CA ASP A 84 -16.92 8.45 -3.71
C ASP A 84 -16.02 8.46 -2.47
N LYS A 85 -14.82 9.04 -2.58
CA LYS A 85 -13.81 9.11 -1.50
C LYS A 85 -13.38 7.76 -0.94
N LEU A 86 -13.59 6.64 -1.68
CA LEU A 86 -13.28 5.29 -1.24
C LEU A 86 -12.35 4.58 -2.22
N HIS A 87 -11.51 3.70 -1.71
CA HIS A 87 -10.68 2.78 -2.51
C HIS A 87 -11.53 1.89 -3.42
N THR A 88 -10.94 1.35 -4.49
CA THR A 88 -11.61 0.42 -5.42
C THR A 88 -11.74 -1.00 -4.87
N ALA A 89 -10.86 -1.37 -3.95
CA ALA A 89 -10.86 -2.68 -3.29
C ALA A 89 -11.21 -2.52 -1.81
N CYS A 90 -11.95 -3.46 -1.27
CA CYS A 90 -12.25 -3.52 0.16
C CYS A 90 -10.99 -3.83 0.99
N ASN A 91 -11.06 -3.54 2.28
CA ASN A 91 -9.92 -3.70 3.21
C ASN A 91 -9.38 -5.12 3.23
N GLU A 92 -10.27 -6.11 3.25
CA GLU A 92 -9.89 -7.52 3.32
C GLU A 92 -9.16 -7.97 2.04
N CYS A 93 -9.70 -7.67 0.85
CA CYS A 93 -9.03 -7.99 -0.41
C CYS A 93 -7.70 -7.25 -0.56
N THR A 94 -7.62 -6.00 -0.11
CA THR A 94 -6.37 -5.23 -0.10
C THR A 94 -5.34 -5.88 0.83
N ARG A 95 -5.76 -6.30 2.03
CA ARG A 95 -4.92 -7.02 2.98
C ARG A 95 -4.41 -8.34 2.40
N GLN A 96 -5.31 -9.15 1.84
CA GLN A 96 -4.96 -10.42 1.19
C GLN A 96 -3.94 -10.23 0.07
N SER A 97 -4.18 -9.28 -0.82
CA SER A 97 -3.27 -8.97 -1.93
C SER A 97 -1.88 -8.54 -1.43
N ARG A 98 -1.83 -7.72 -0.37
CA ARG A 98 -0.56 -7.29 0.23
C ARG A 98 0.20 -8.44 0.87
N LEU A 99 -0.47 -9.30 1.65
CA LEU A 99 0.16 -10.44 2.30
C LEU A 99 0.73 -11.42 1.28
N LEU A 100 -0.01 -11.72 0.21
CA LEU A 100 0.47 -12.56 -0.88
C LEU A 100 1.65 -11.93 -1.63
N ALA A 101 1.57 -10.64 -1.96
CA ALA A 101 2.60 -9.97 -2.76
C ALA A 101 3.90 -9.72 -1.99
N GLN A 102 3.81 -9.49 -0.68
CA GLN A 102 4.96 -9.14 0.16
C GLN A 102 5.53 -10.35 0.89
N TYR A 103 4.66 -11.23 1.39
CA TYR A 103 5.08 -12.33 2.26
C TYR A 103 4.77 -13.72 1.72
N GLY A 104 4.07 -13.84 0.59
CA GLY A 104 3.73 -15.14 0.01
C GLY A 104 2.70 -15.95 0.82
N ILE A 105 1.97 -15.34 1.74
CA ILE A 105 0.98 -16.01 2.59
C ILE A 105 -0.43 -15.44 2.43
N SER A 106 -1.42 -16.25 2.79
CA SER A 106 -2.82 -15.83 2.85
C SER A 106 -3.17 -15.16 4.19
N VAL A 107 -4.35 -14.52 4.25
CA VAL A 107 -4.91 -14.00 5.52
C VAL A 107 -5.18 -15.13 6.49
N GLU A 108 -5.62 -16.28 6.01
CA GLU A 108 -5.88 -17.48 6.82
C GLU A 108 -4.60 -17.99 7.47
N THR A 109 -3.50 -18.05 6.71
CA THR A 109 -2.17 -18.42 7.24
C THR A 109 -1.72 -17.42 8.31
N TYR A 110 -1.87 -16.12 8.05
CA TYR A 110 -1.54 -15.09 9.03
C TYR A 110 -2.35 -15.26 10.33
N ARG A 111 -3.66 -15.46 10.23
CA ARG A 111 -4.55 -15.71 11.39
C ARG A 111 -4.19 -16.99 12.14
N ALA A 112 -3.84 -18.05 11.42
CA ALA A 112 -3.38 -19.28 12.05
C ALA A 112 -2.11 -19.07 12.88
N MET A 113 -1.19 -18.22 12.41
CA MET A 113 0.01 -17.83 13.17
C MET A 113 -0.35 -17.00 14.41
N GLU A 114 -1.28 -16.05 14.32
CA GLU A 114 -1.77 -15.29 15.48
C GLU A 114 -2.33 -16.23 16.55
N ILE A 115 -3.17 -17.18 16.16
CA ILE A 115 -3.75 -18.17 17.06
C ILE A 115 -2.66 -19.06 17.68
N ALA A 116 -1.74 -19.59 16.86
CA ALA A 116 -0.67 -20.46 17.33
C ALA A 116 0.27 -19.79 18.32
N GLN A 117 0.45 -18.45 18.23
CA GLN A 117 1.25 -17.65 19.15
C GLN A 117 0.47 -17.14 20.36
N GLY A 118 -0.84 -17.42 20.44
CA GLY A 118 -1.71 -16.92 21.52
C GLY A 118 -1.86 -15.40 21.49
N ASP A 119 -1.95 -14.82 20.29
CA ASP A 119 -2.01 -13.38 20.02
C ASP A 119 -0.92 -12.59 20.79
N SER A 120 0.29 -13.13 20.77
CA SER A 120 1.45 -12.57 21.46
C SER A 120 2.70 -12.57 20.55
N CYS A 121 3.65 -11.68 20.88
CA CYS A 121 4.94 -11.64 20.19
C CYS A 121 5.72 -12.95 20.37
N ALA A 122 6.24 -13.53 19.30
CA ALA A 122 7.01 -14.79 19.35
C ALA A 122 8.26 -14.71 20.24
N VAL A 123 8.85 -13.52 20.40
CA VAL A 123 10.08 -13.31 21.19
C VAL A 123 9.75 -12.91 22.64
N CYS A 124 9.10 -11.78 22.88
CA CYS A 124 8.92 -11.25 24.23
C CYS A 124 7.63 -11.69 24.91
N ARG A 125 6.73 -12.38 24.20
CA ARG A 125 5.45 -12.87 24.70
C ARG A 125 4.47 -11.79 25.19
N ILE A 126 4.74 -10.52 24.88
CA ILE A 126 3.80 -9.44 25.18
C ILE A 126 2.57 -9.62 24.27
N PRO A 127 1.34 -9.56 24.84
CA PRO A 127 0.13 -9.65 24.05
C PRO A 127 -0.05 -8.46 23.10
N SER A 128 -0.91 -8.63 22.10
CA SER A 128 -1.23 -7.59 21.13
C SER A 128 -1.79 -6.34 21.80
N ASP A 129 -1.35 -5.17 21.36
CA ASP A 129 -1.92 -3.87 21.71
C ASP A 129 -3.00 -3.41 20.72
N GLY A 130 -3.51 -4.34 19.88
CA GLY A 130 -4.47 -4.07 18.81
C GLY A 130 -3.85 -3.61 17.51
N LYS A 131 -2.52 -3.47 17.43
CA LYS A 131 -1.80 -3.20 16.19
C LYS A 131 -1.47 -4.51 15.45
N ALA A 132 -1.32 -4.40 14.15
CA ALA A 132 -0.87 -5.53 13.33
C ALA A 132 0.56 -5.93 13.71
N TRP A 133 0.80 -7.23 13.79
CA TRP A 133 2.13 -7.80 13.98
C TRP A 133 3.04 -7.57 12.79
N HIS A 134 4.35 -7.46 13.05
CA HIS A 134 5.38 -7.55 12.02
C HIS A 134 5.61 -9.03 11.68
N ILE A 135 5.57 -9.34 10.39
CA ILE A 135 5.89 -10.68 9.89
C ILE A 135 7.40 -10.76 9.74
N ASP A 136 8.01 -11.58 10.57
CA ASP A 136 9.43 -11.84 10.56
C ASP A 136 9.76 -13.02 9.65
N HIS A 137 10.81 -12.92 8.84
CA HIS A 137 11.24 -13.96 7.92
C HIS A 137 12.77 -14.06 7.86
N ASP A 138 13.28 -15.19 7.42
CA ASP A 138 14.70 -15.42 7.30
C ASP A 138 15.32 -14.67 6.12
N HIS A 139 16.17 -13.69 6.41
CA HIS A 139 16.85 -12.87 5.42
C HIS A 139 17.97 -13.64 4.68
N ALA A 140 18.42 -14.78 5.20
CA ALA A 140 19.33 -15.68 4.47
C ALA A 140 18.60 -16.41 3.33
N CYS A 141 17.31 -16.68 3.50
CA CYS A 141 16.45 -17.24 2.45
C CYS A 141 15.96 -16.18 1.46
N CYS A 142 15.42 -15.07 1.98
CA CYS A 142 14.86 -14.00 1.17
C CYS A 142 15.43 -12.66 1.64
N SER A 143 16.40 -12.12 0.91
CA SER A 143 17.00 -10.84 1.21
C SER A 143 16.02 -9.69 0.94
N GLY A 144 15.92 -8.73 1.89
CA GLY A 144 15.08 -7.54 1.76
C GLY A 144 13.69 -7.71 2.39
N GLU A 145 12.70 -6.96 1.86
CA GLU A 145 11.37 -6.82 2.48
C GLU A 145 10.36 -7.90 2.08
N LYS A 146 10.67 -8.73 1.09
CA LYS A 146 9.76 -9.75 0.55
C LYS A 146 10.17 -11.15 0.97
N SER A 147 9.19 -11.96 1.33
CA SER A 147 9.36 -13.37 1.66
C SER A 147 8.76 -14.27 0.59
N CYS A 148 9.29 -15.50 0.46
CA CYS A 148 8.71 -16.56 -0.37
C CYS A 148 7.53 -17.30 0.31
N GLY A 149 7.18 -16.96 1.55
CA GLY A 149 6.17 -17.60 2.36
C GLY A 149 6.67 -18.80 3.17
N HIS A 150 7.75 -19.45 2.76
CA HIS A 150 8.28 -20.65 3.44
C HIS A 150 9.31 -20.34 4.53
N CYS A 151 9.89 -19.14 4.52
CA CYS A 151 10.93 -18.73 5.46
C CYS A 151 10.40 -17.81 6.58
N ILE A 152 9.11 -17.72 6.77
CA ILE A 152 8.50 -16.94 7.86
C ILE A 152 8.80 -17.63 9.18
N ARG A 153 9.39 -16.87 10.11
CA ARG A 153 9.76 -17.35 11.45
C ARG A 153 8.65 -17.12 12.48
N GLY A 154 7.90 -16.02 12.33
CA GLY A 154 6.83 -15.71 13.26
C GLY A 154 6.32 -14.28 13.17
N LEU A 155 5.44 -13.94 14.10
CA LEU A 155 4.85 -12.62 14.26
C LEU A 155 5.49 -11.92 15.46
N LEU A 156 5.98 -10.72 15.26
CA LEU A 156 6.72 -9.96 16.27
C LEU A 156 6.06 -8.61 16.55
N CYS A 157 6.22 -8.11 17.78
CA CYS A 157 5.99 -6.70 18.06
C CYS A 157 7.06 -5.85 17.40
N HIS A 158 6.80 -4.55 17.26
CA HIS A 158 7.73 -3.61 16.64
C HIS A 158 9.13 -3.66 17.27
N ASN A 159 9.20 -3.62 18.59
CA ASN A 159 10.47 -3.57 19.31
C ASN A 159 11.33 -4.82 19.08
N CYS A 160 10.72 -6.01 19.12
CA CYS A 160 11.45 -7.25 18.86
C CYS A 160 11.91 -7.35 17.42
N ASN A 161 11.06 -6.98 16.46
CA ASN A 161 11.41 -6.99 15.02
C ASN A 161 12.60 -6.04 14.75
N VAL A 162 12.53 -4.81 15.25
CA VAL A 162 13.63 -3.84 15.10
C VAL A 162 14.88 -4.27 15.87
N GLY A 163 14.70 -4.83 17.08
CA GLY A 163 15.80 -5.33 17.91
C GLY A 163 16.61 -6.43 17.19
N LEU A 164 15.93 -7.44 16.64
CA LEU A 164 16.60 -8.49 15.85
C LEU A 164 17.33 -7.91 14.64
N GLY A 165 16.72 -6.97 13.91
CA GLY A 165 17.34 -6.29 12.80
C GLY A 165 18.61 -5.50 13.19
N HIS A 166 18.65 -4.84 14.35
CA HIS A 166 19.86 -4.18 14.87
C HIS A 166 20.99 -5.16 15.16
N PHE A 167 20.68 -6.35 15.60
CA PHE A 167 21.64 -7.45 15.76
C PHE A 167 21.87 -8.23 14.47
N ARG A 168 21.32 -7.76 13.32
CA ARG A 168 21.49 -8.38 11.99
C ARG A 168 21.07 -9.84 11.95
N ASP A 169 20.07 -10.25 12.71
CA ASP A 169 19.62 -11.64 12.89
C ASP A 169 20.75 -12.59 13.30
N ASN A 170 21.83 -12.05 13.87
CA ASN A 170 23.01 -12.81 14.24
C ASN A 170 22.91 -13.34 15.69
N VAL A 171 22.82 -14.67 15.80
CA VAL A 171 22.69 -15.36 17.10
C VAL A 171 23.89 -15.11 18.00
N GLU A 172 25.10 -15.06 17.44
CA GLU A 172 26.32 -14.84 18.21
C GLU A 172 26.35 -13.44 18.85
N LEU A 173 25.91 -12.41 18.11
CA LEU A 173 25.79 -11.05 18.65
C LEU A 173 24.72 -10.96 19.75
N LEU A 174 23.61 -11.69 19.59
CA LEU A 174 22.55 -11.75 20.62
C LEU A 174 23.05 -12.43 21.89
N LEU A 175 23.81 -13.52 21.76
CA LEU A 175 24.44 -14.19 22.89
C LEU A 175 25.51 -13.31 23.56
N ALA A 176 26.33 -12.60 22.79
CA ALA A 176 27.29 -11.64 23.32
C ALA A 176 26.59 -10.51 24.11
N ALA A 177 25.47 -9.98 23.58
CA ALA A 177 24.67 -8.99 24.28
C ALA A 177 24.09 -9.52 25.61
N THR A 178 23.61 -10.76 25.61
CA THR A 178 23.13 -11.43 26.83
C THR A 178 24.25 -11.54 27.88
N ASN A 179 25.43 -11.97 27.46
CA ASN A 179 26.59 -12.08 28.34
C ASN A 179 27.03 -10.72 28.90
N TYR A 180 27.03 -9.69 28.05
CA TYR A 180 27.31 -8.31 28.47
C TYR A 180 26.35 -7.82 29.57
N LEU A 181 25.05 -8.05 29.39
CA LEU A 181 24.01 -7.66 30.36
C LEU A 181 24.14 -8.45 31.68
N ASN A 182 24.60 -9.68 31.64
CA ASN A 182 24.84 -10.51 32.83
C ASN A 182 26.15 -10.19 33.53
N GLY A 183 26.92 -9.18 33.06
CA GLY A 183 28.19 -8.79 33.68
C GLY A 183 29.33 -9.79 33.46
N ALA A 184 29.17 -10.75 32.55
CA ALA A 184 30.25 -11.64 32.15
C ALA A 184 31.27 -10.85 31.31
N SER A 185 32.46 -10.64 31.84
CA SER A 185 33.57 -10.06 31.07
C SER A 185 33.85 -10.98 29.88
N VAL A 186 33.75 -10.43 28.66
CA VAL A 186 34.22 -11.12 27.47
C VAL A 186 35.74 -11.13 27.56
N GLY A 187 36.33 -12.30 27.90
CA GLY A 187 37.77 -12.50 27.87
C GLY A 187 38.32 -12.50 26.44
#